data_2b82756daa6a325b8122890276d579b3
#
_entry.id   2b82756daa6a325b8122890276d579b3
#
_cell.length_a   1.000
_cell.length_b   1.000
_cell.length_c   1.000
_cell.angle_alpha   90.00
_cell.angle_beta   90.00
_cell.angle_gamma   90.00
#
_symmetry.space_group_name_H-M   'P 1'
#
loop_
_entity.id
_entity.type
_entity.pdbx_description
1 polymer ?
#
loop_
_entity_poly.entity_id
_entity_poly.type
_entity_poly.pdbx_seq_one_letter_code
_entity_poly.pdbx_strand_id
1 'polypeptide(L)'
;MDSFKLDHFLRTYSRTEIKHKNGFATQYATKGKYRLINNIYQFNTDNVPDSDTIIVYKNQRFDDVPTHVHDHIEINYMYSGSCSQIIDGHEVILKKGQMTLIDTRTPHAIGYTDENDILINFIIKKDYLNNSFFSKLTDNNLITSFFINAINQDNTDLNYLIFNTENNQRLQMFILEFIYEYFYPTLNSTEIKKSLFVLII
;
A
#
# COMPACT_ATOMS: atom_id res chain seq x y z
N MET A 1 4.52 12.41 -16.84
CA MET A 1 4.81 12.66 -15.39
C MET A 1 5.89 13.70 -15.21
N ASP A 2 5.70 14.63 -14.29
CA ASP A 2 6.75 15.53 -13.78
C ASP A 2 7.39 14.88 -12.54
N SER A 3 8.51 14.20 -12.74
CA SER A 3 9.19 13.46 -11.68
C SER A 3 9.73 14.35 -10.55
N PHE A 4 10.15 15.58 -10.87
CA PHE A 4 10.63 16.54 -9.89
C PHE A 4 9.48 16.99 -8.98
N LYS A 5 8.32 17.28 -9.54
CA LYS A 5 7.13 17.68 -8.80
C LYS A 5 6.65 16.57 -7.87
N LEU A 6 6.66 15.31 -8.34
CA LEU A 6 6.29 14.16 -7.52
C LEU A 6 7.28 13.94 -6.37
N ASP A 7 8.60 13.94 -6.65
CA ASP A 7 9.63 13.75 -5.64
C ASP A 7 9.54 14.83 -4.55
N HIS A 8 9.41 16.10 -4.95
CA HIS A 8 9.24 17.21 -4.01
C HIS A 8 8.00 17.02 -3.11
N PHE A 9 6.86 16.62 -3.69
CA PHE A 9 5.64 16.37 -2.95
C PHE A 9 5.83 15.23 -1.93
N LEU A 10 6.41 14.11 -2.34
CA LEU A 10 6.60 12.94 -1.48
C LEU A 10 7.61 13.20 -0.35
N ARG A 11 8.64 14.02 -0.59
CA ARG A 11 9.62 14.42 0.44
C ARG A 11 9.10 15.46 1.39
N THR A 12 8.15 16.29 0.98
CA THR A 12 7.54 17.31 1.85
C THR A 12 6.88 16.66 3.06
N TYR A 13 7.15 17.21 4.25
CA TYR A 13 6.57 16.69 5.49
C TYR A 13 5.08 16.99 5.59
N SER A 14 4.32 15.99 5.96
CA SER A 14 2.94 16.15 6.39
C SER A 14 2.88 16.81 7.79
N ARG A 15 1.70 17.30 8.16
CA ARG A 15 1.46 17.80 9.52
C ARG A 15 1.68 16.73 10.60
N THR A 16 1.40 15.47 10.27
CA THR A 16 1.60 14.33 11.16
C THR A 16 3.10 14.03 11.31
N GLU A 17 3.85 13.99 10.22
CA GLU A 17 5.31 13.79 10.26
C GLU A 17 6.02 14.88 11.06
N ILE A 18 5.58 16.13 10.97
CA ILE A 18 6.12 17.22 11.81
C ILE A 18 5.85 16.96 13.29
N LYS A 19 4.68 16.43 13.66
CA LYS A 19 4.39 16.05 15.05
C LYS A 19 5.28 14.90 15.51
N HIS A 20 5.46 13.86 14.68
CA HIS A 20 6.33 12.72 14.99
C HIS A 20 7.78 13.18 15.21
N LYS A 21 8.33 14.04 14.36
CA LYS A 21 9.67 14.64 14.55
C LYS A 21 9.80 15.40 15.87
N ASN A 22 8.71 15.93 16.41
CA ASN A 22 8.66 16.62 17.69
C ASN A 22 8.34 15.66 18.87
N GLY A 23 8.39 14.34 18.67
CA GLY A 23 8.21 13.32 19.70
C GLY A 23 6.75 12.99 20.05
N PHE A 24 5.79 13.35 19.18
CA PHE A 24 4.39 13.00 19.36
C PHE A 24 4.05 11.76 18.49
N ALA A 25 4.07 10.58 19.08
CA ALA A 25 3.67 9.34 18.40
C ALA A 25 2.18 9.32 18.00
N THR A 26 1.84 8.49 17.03
CA THR A 26 0.45 8.27 16.61
C THR A 26 -0.32 7.56 17.71
N GLN A 27 -1.45 8.14 18.13
CA GLN A 27 -2.32 7.55 19.13
C GLN A 27 -3.38 6.68 18.45
N TYR A 28 -3.06 5.42 18.17
CA TYR A 28 -3.99 4.50 17.52
C TYR A 28 -5.23 4.20 18.36
N ALA A 29 -5.08 4.08 19.67
CA ALA A 29 -6.16 3.69 20.59
C ALA A 29 -7.22 4.77 20.85
N THR A 30 -6.91 6.07 20.65
CA THR A 30 -7.76 7.16 21.16
C THR A 30 -8.73 7.76 20.14
N LYS A 31 -8.62 7.42 18.85
CA LYS A 31 -9.40 8.10 17.81
C LYS A 31 -10.71 7.39 17.41
N GLY A 32 -11.05 6.26 18.00
CA GLY A 32 -12.25 5.49 17.61
C GLY A 32 -12.23 4.97 16.17
N LYS A 33 -11.15 5.24 15.43
CA LYS A 33 -10.96 4.81 14.03
C LYS A 33 -10.47 3.37 13.90
N TYR A 34 -9.86 2.86 14.96
CA TYR A 34 -9.24 1.54 14.99
C TYR A 34 -9.79 0.75 16.17
N ARG A 35 -10.16 -0.49 15.92
CA ARG A 35 -10.56 -1.43 16.97
C ARG A 35 -9.33 -2.23 17.38
N LEU A 36 -9.12 -2.42 18.68
CA LEU A 36 -8.06 -3.30 19.19
C LEU A 36 -8.71 -4.62 19.65
N ILE A 37 -8.38 -5.72 18.99
CA ILE A 37 -8.88 -7.06 19.29
C ILE A 37 -7.67 -7.98 19.47
N ASN A 38 -7.52 -8.60 20.63
CA ASN A 38 -6.39 -9.49 20.95
C ASN A 38 -5.01 -8.86 20.67
N ASN A 39 -4.82 -7.60 21.03
CA ASN A 39 -3.62 -6.80 20.79
C ASN A 39 -3.29 -6.56 19.30
N ILE A 40 -4.24 -6.77 18.40
CA ILE A 40 -4.09 -6.47 16.95
C ILE A 40 -5.07 -5.34 16.59
N TYR A 41 -4.59 -4.29 15.97
CA TYR A 41 -5.44 -3.21 15.48
C TYR A 41 -6.19 -3.66 14.23
N GLN A 42 -7.46 -3.28 14.15
CA GLN A 42 -8.32 -3.51 12.99
C GLN A 42 -8.46 -2.20 12.21
N PHE A 43 -7.92 -2.14 11.00
CA PHE A 43 -8.04 -1.00 10.09
C PHE A 43 -9.06 -1.34 9.01
N ASN A 44 -10.05 -0.50 8.80
CA ASN A 44 -11.10 -0.74 7.79
C ASN A 44 -11.21 0.44 6.83
N THR A 45 -11.77 0.16 5.67
CA THR A 45 -12.04 1.15 4.63
C THR A 45 -13.30 1.98 4.87
N ASP A 46 -14.01 1.80 5.98
CA ASP A 46 -15.27 2.50 6.30
C ASP A 46 -15.20 4.04 6.22
N ASN A 47 -14.01 4.60 6.42
CA ASN A 47 -13.78 6.05 6.38
C ASN A 47 -13.17 6.53 5.05
N VAL A 48 -13.11 5.67 4.05
CA VAL A 48 -12.55 6.00 2.74
C VAL A 48 -13.71 6.32 1.78
N PRO A 49 -13.64 7.41 1.00
CA PRO A 49 -14.68 7.74 0.03
C PRO A 49 -15.01 6.57 -0.90
N ASP A 50 -16.28 6.29 -1.14
CA ASP A 50 -16.73 5.20 -2.02
C ASP A 50 -16.32 5.39 -3.48
N SER A 51 -15.99 6.63 -3.87
CA SER A 51 -15.57 6.97 -5.22
C SER A 51 -14.23 6.34 -5.64
N ASP A 52 -13.35 6.02 -4.67
CA ASP A 52 -12.01 5.52 -4.95
C ASP A 52 -11.89 4.03 -4.66
N THR A 53 -11.65 3.25 -5.70
CA THR A 53 -11.47 1.80 -5.62
C THR A 53 -10.03 1.39 -5.30
N ILE A 54 -9.06 2.23 -5.66
CA ILE A 54 -7.64 2.13 -5.29
C ILE A 54 -7.22 3.46 -4.69
N ILE A 55 -6.74 3.42 -3.46
CA ILE A 55 -6.33 4.59 -2.70
C ILE A 55 -4.82 4.54 -2.52
N VAL A 56 -4.16 5.69 -2.69
CA VAL A 56 -2.72 5.81 -2.47
C VAL A 56 -2.46 6.81 -1.36
N TYR A 57 -1.63 6.43 -0.40
CA TYR A 57 -1.13 7.35 0.61
C TYR A 57 0.34 7.10 0.91
N LYS A 58 1.02 8.17 1.30
CA LYS A 58 2.36 8.09 1.83
C LYS A 58 2.29 7.67 3.30
N ASN A 59 2.98 6.60 3.68
CA ASN A 59 3.15 6.25 5.09
C ASN A 59 3.81 7.40 5.85
N GLN A 60 3.39 7.62 7.10
CA GLN A 60 3.92 8.72 7.90
C GLN A 60 5.27 8.33 8.48
N ARG A 61 6.29 9.13 8.20
CA ARG A 61 7.65 8.91 8.72
C ARG A 61 7.77 9.27 10.20
N PHE A 62 8.88 8.86 10.82
CA PHE A 62 9.29 9.17 12.20
C PHE A 62 8.39 8.53 13.26
N ASP A 63 7.72 7.45 12.90
CA ASP A 63 6.90 6.63 13.79
C ASP A 63 6.83 5.21 13.23
N ASP A 64 6.40 4.28 14.03
CA ASP A 64 6.09 2.90 13.62
C ASP A 64 4.59 2.69 13.51
N VAL A 65 4.18 1.71 12.72
CA VAL A 65 2.79 1.25 12.66
C VAL A 65 2.71 -0.09 13.40
N PRO A 66 1.98 -0.17 14.51
CA PRO A 66 1.87 -1.39 15.30
C PRO A 66 1.19 -2.51 14.50
N THR A 67 1.30 -3.74 15.00
CA THR A 67 0.66 -4.90 14.37
C THR A 67 -0.83 -4.65 14.16
N HIS A 68 -1.25 -4.77 12.91
CA HIS A 68 -2.63 -4.57 12.49
C HIS A 68 -3.03 -5.55 11.40
N VAL A 69 -4.33 -5.63 11.17
CA VAL A 69 -4.97 -6.29 10.04
C VAL A 69 -5.96 -5.33 9.39
N HIS A 70 -6.32 -5.60 8.15
CA HIS A 70 -7.28 -4.78 7.42
C HIS A 70 -8.20 -5.65 6.55
N ASP A 71 -9.29 -5.05 6.06
CA ASP A 71 -10.33 -5.70 5.24
C ASP A 71 -10.10 -5.57 3.73
N HIS A 72 -8.99 -4.95 3.33
CA HIS A 72 -8.59 -4.68 1.96
C HIS A 72 -7.27 -5.38 1.62
N ILE A 73 -6.90 -5.42 0.36
CA ILE A 73 -5.56 -5.83 -0.07
C ILE A 73 -4.66 -4.60 -0.07
N GLU A 74 -3.44 -4.75 0.42
CA GLU A 74 -2.46 -3.67 0.48
C GLU A 74 -1.23 -3.99 -0.36
N ILE A 75 -0.76 -2.99 -1.13
CA ILE A 75 0.57 -3.00 -1.73
C ILE A 75 1.40 -1.94 -1.04
N ASN A 76 2.54 -2.34 -0.49
CA ASN A 76 3.55 -1.40 -0.01
C ASN A 76 4.65 -1.29 -1.06
N TYR A 77 4.89 -0.09 -1.57
CA TYR A 77 5.96 0.21 -2.52
C TYR A 77 6.99 1.15 -1.89
N MET A 78 8.25 0.73 -1.90
CA MET A 78 9.34 1.53 -1.35
C MET A 78 9.86 2.52 -2.40
N TYR A 79 9.40 3.76 -2.31
CA TYR A 79 9.79 4.84 -3.23
C TYR A 79 11.25 5.28 -3.01
N SER A 80 11.69 5.39 -1.75
CA SER A 80 13.02 5.84 -1.36
C SER A 80 13.46 5.21 -0.05
N GLY A 81 14.75 4.91 0.12
CA GLY A 81 15.30 4.32 1.33
C GLY A 81 14.96 2.85 1.52
N SER A 82 14.63 2.48 2.75
CA SER A 82 14.24 1.12 3.15
C SER A 82 13.31 1.13 4.35
N CYS A 83 12.55 0.05 4.53
CA CYS A 83 11.64 -0.10 5.65
C CYS A 83 11.66 -1.55 6.14
N SER A 84 11.79 -1.76 7.45
CA SER A 84 11.56 -3.06 8.06
C SER A 84 10.07 -3.26 8.28
N GLN A 85 9.59 -4.46 8.03
CA GLN A 85 8.20 -4.86 8.26
C GLN A 85 8.19 -6.23 8.94
N ILE A 86 7.18 -6.50 9.74
CA ILE A 86 6.87 -7.86 10.20
C ILE A 86 5.56 -8.23 9.51
N ILE A 87 5.58 -9.24 8.64
CA ILE A 87 4.39 -9.67 7.89
C ILE A 87 4.17 -11.15 8.21
N ASP A 88 3.03 -11.48 8.76
CA ASP A 88 2.68 -12.85 9.18
C ASP A 88 3.76 -13.49 10.07
N GLY A 89 4.31 -12.69 11.00
CA GLY A 89 5.38 -13.10 11.91
C GLY A 89 6.79 -13.17 11.30
N HIS A 90 6.96 -12.88 10.01
CA HIS A 90 8.26 -12.90 9.33
C HIS A 90 8.81 -11.49 9.15
N GLU A 91 10.10 -11.33 9.43
CA GLU A 91 10.79 -10.07 9.20
C GLU A 91 11.11 -9.89 7.70
N VAL A 92 10.70 -8.75 7.14
CA VAL A 92 10.90 -8.36 5.74
C VAL A 92 11.56 -6.99 5.69
N ILE A 93 12.66 -6.85 4.97
CA ILE A 93 13.27 -5.54 4.68
C ILE A 93 12.95 -5.16 3.24
N LEU A 94 12.07 -4.19 3.09
CA LEU A 94 11.69 -3.64 1.79
C LEU A 94 12.63 -2.52 1.40
N LYS A 95 13.28 -2.63 0.23
CA LYS A 95 14.24 -1.65 -0.28
C LYS A 95 13.65 -0.86 -1.44
N LYS A 96 14.23 0.30 -1.72
CA LYS A 96 13.82 1.17 -2.84
C LYS A 96 13.56 0.36 -4.12
N GLY A 97 12.39 0.59 -4.71
CA GLY A 97 11.94 -0.06 -5.94
C GLY A 97 11.30 -1.45 -5.74
N GLN A 98 11.33 -1.98 -4.53
CA GLN A 98 10.66 -3.23 -4.18
C GLN A 98 9.23 -2.97 -3.73
N MET A 99 8.38 -3.99 -3.79
CA MET A 99 7.02 -3.92 -3.26
C MET A 99 6.60 -5.23 -2.61
N THR A 100 5.66 -5.12 -1.66
CA THR A 100 4.93 -6.26 -1.09
C THR A 100 3.46 -6.18 -1.50
N LEU A 101 2.83 -7.32 -1.64
CA LEU A 101 1.38 -7.48 -1.78
C LEU A 101 0.91 -8.27 -0.57
N ILE A 102 0.02 -7.71 0.24
CA ILE A 102 -0.42 -8.25 1.53
C ILE A 102 -1.92 -8.52 1.45
N ASP A 103 -2.30 -9.76 1.82
CA ASP A 103 -3.69 -10.17 1.85
C ASP A 103 -4.49 -9.51 2.99
N THR A 104 -5.79 -9.52 2.85
CA THR A 104 -6.72 -9.13 3.91
C THR A 104 -6.49 -10.01 5.16
N ARG A 105 -6.60 -9.42 6.34
CA ARG A 105 -6.43 -10.13 7.63
C ARG A 105 -5.03 -10.68 7.91
N THR A 106 -4.05 -10.46 7.04
CA THR A 106 -2.65 -10.81 7.32
C THR A 106 -2.09 -9.85 8.36
N PRO A 107 -1.71 -10.32 9.56
CA PRO A 107 -1.14 -9.46 10.57
C PRO A 107 0.20 -8.90 10.09
N HIS A 108 0.36 -7.59 10.13
CA HIS A 108 1.62 -6.96 9.78
C HIS A 108 1.87 -5.67 10.54
N ALA A 109 3.13 -5.30 10.62
CA ALA A 109 3.61 -4.08 11.28
C ALA A 109 4.65 -3.42 10.38
N ILE A 110 4.73 -2.07 10.45
CA ILE A 110 5.74 -1.29 9.72
C ILE A 110 6.66 -0.67 10.77
N GLY A 111 7.96 -0.95 10.67
CA GLY A 111 8.97 -0.40 11.55
C GLY A 111 9.19 1.10 11.31
N TYR A 112 9.92 1.72 12.23
CA TYR A 112 10.28 3.13 12.14
C TYR A 112 10.94 3.47 10.79
N THR A 113 10.48 4.55 10.19
CA THR A 113 11.02 5.10 8.94
C THR A 113 11.61 6.47 9.18
N ASP A 114 12.81 6.72 8.64
CA ASP A 114 13.55 7.97 8.80
C ASP A 114 13.29 8.93 7.62
N GLU A 115 14.00 10.04 7.61
CA GLU A 115 13.83 11.17 6.67
C GLU A 115 13.82 10.76 5.20
N ASN A 116 14.69 9.86 4.81
CA ASN A 116 14.83 9.39 3.42
C ASN A 116 13.97 8.17 3.08
N ASP A 117 13.30 7.58 4.05
CA ASP A 117 12.49 6.39 3.88
C ASP A 117 11.05 6.80 3.51
N ILE A 118 10.70 6.58 2.26
CA ILE A 118 9.37 6.94 1.75
C ILE A 118 8.68 5.67 1.28
N LEU A 119 7.71 5.23 2.06
CA LEU A 119 6.84 4.09 1.77
C LEU A 119 5.51 4.61 1.23
N ILE A 120 5.06 4.05 0.12
CA ILE A 120 3.76 4.35 -0.50
C ILE A 120 2.88 3.12 -0.38
N ASN A 121 1.71 3.30 0.19
CA ASN A 121 0.72 2.25 0.36
C ASN A 121 -0.40 2.42 -0.66
N PHE A 122 -0.76 1.33 -1.34
CA PHE A 122 -1.93 1.23 -2.19
C PHE A 122 -2.95 0.35 -1.47
N ILE A 123 -4.10 0.91 -1.18
CA ILE A 123 -5.26 0.18 -0.65
C ILE A 123 -6.14 -0.22 -1.81
N ILE A 124 -6.40 -1.50 -1.97
CA ILE A 124 -7.25 -2.05 -3.02
C ILE A 124 -8.51 -2.59 -2.36
N LYS A 125 -9.63 -1.91 -2.59
CA LYS A 125 -10.93 -2.37 -2.07
C LYS A 125 -11.34 -3.66 -2.77
N LYS A 126 -11.93 -4.61 -2.05
CA LYS A 126 -12.39 -5.90 -2.61
C LYS A 126 -13.34 -5.71 -3.80
N ASP A 127 -14.20 -4.71 -3.77
CA ASP A 127 -15.16 -4.43 -4.83
C ASP A 127 -14.51 -4.09 -6.18
N TYR A 128 -13.25 -3.65 -6.17
CA TYR A 128 -12.48 -3.45 -7.40
C TYR A 128 -12.13 -4.76 -8.09
N LEU A 129 -11.94 -5.83 -7.33
CA LEU A 129 -11.52 -7.15 -7.79
C LEU A 129 -12.73 -7.96 -8.29
N ASN A 130 -13.38 -7.46 -9.31
CA ASN A 130 -14.56 -8.04 -9.92
C ASN A 130 -14.23 -8.73 -11.27
N ASN A 131 -15.23 -9.32 -11.91
CA ASN A 131 -15.06 -10.02 -13.18
C ASN A 131 -14.42 -9.14 -14.27
N SER A 132 -14.70 -7.83 -14.29
CA SER A 132 -14.09 -6.90 -15.26
C SER A 132 -12.60 -6.68 -15.00
N PHE A 133 -12.15 -6.75 -13.75
CA PHE A 133 -10.74 -6.73 -13.40
C PHE A 133 -10.07 -8.04 -13.83
N PHE A 134 -10.62 -9.18 -13.40
CA PHE A 134 -10.02 -10.50 -13.70
C PHE A 134 -9.95 -10.81 -15.18
N SER A 135 -10.91 -10.34 -15.98
CA SER A 135 -10.87 -10.54 -17.46
C SER A 135 -9.68 -9.86 -18.16
N LYS A 136 -8.98 -8.96 -17.46
CA LYS A 136 -7.77 -8.28 -17.96
C LYS A 136 -6.47 -8.93 -17.54
N LEU A 137 -6.54 -9.90 -16.61
CA LEU A 137 -5.37 -10.63 -16.13
C LEU A 137 -5.21 -11.93 -16.91
N THR A 138 -3.98 -12.43 -16.95
CA THR A 138 -3.69 -13.74 -17.51
C THR A 138 -4.20 -14.84 -16.55
N ASP A 139 -4.93 -15.82 -17.07
CA ASP A 139 -5.40 -16.93 -16.27
C ASP A 139 -4.23 -17.72 -15.63
N ASN A 140 -4.47 -18.22 -14.41
CA ASN A 140 -3.59 -19.15 -13.69
C ASN A 140 -2.16 -18.65 -13.38
N ASN A 141 -1.97 -17.36 -13.19
CA ASN A 141 -0.72 -16.88 -12.61
C ASN A 141 -0.83 -16.71 -11.07
N LEU A 142 0.33 -16.63 -10.41
CA LEU A 142 0.43 -16.50 -8.96
C LEU A 142 -0.35 -15.30 -8.40
N ILE A 143 -0.32 -14.18 -9.10
CA ILE A 143 -0.99 -12.92 -8.68
C ILE A 143 -2.51 -13.06 -8.80
N THR A 144 -3.01 -13.64 -9.91
CA THR A 144 -4.44 -13.90 -10.08
C THR A 144 -4.95 -14.82 -8.98
N SER A 145 -4.22 -15.90 -8.69
CA SER A 145 -4.56 -16.84 -7.61
C SER A 145 -4.55 -16.14 -6.24
N PHE A 146 -3.57 -15.28 -5.98
CA PHE A 146 -3.51 -14.50 -4.74
C PHE A 146 -4.77 -13.63 -4.57
N PHE A 147 -5.16 -12.87 -5.58
CA PHE A 147 -6.36 -12.03 -5.51
C PHE A 147 -7.66 -12.84 -5.33
N ILE A 148 -7.78 -13.98 -6.01
CA ILE A 148 -8.95 -14.86 -5.86
C ILE A 148 -9.04 -15.40 -4.43
N ASN A 149 -7.93 -15.86 -3.86
CA ASN A 149 -7.88 -16.37 -2.49
C ASN A 149 -8.21 -15.27 -1.46
N ALA A 150 -7.69 -14.06 -1.68
CA ALA A 150 -7.96 -12.90 -0.83
C ALA A 150 -9.45 -12.51 -0.81
N ILE A 151 -10.14 -12.63 -1.96
CA ILE A 151 -11.59 -12.36 -2.05
C ILE A 151 -12.39 -13.45 -1.35
N ASN A 152 -12.10 -14.71 -1.65
CA ASN A 152 -12.81 -15.87 -1.12
C ASN A 152 -12.55 -16.08 0.38
N GLN A 153 -11.52 -15.41 0.91
CA GLN A 153 -11.06 -15.61 2.29
C GLN A 153 -10.64 -17.06 2.56
N ASP A 154 -10.10 -17.71 1.55
CA ASP A 154 -9.57 -19.06 1.67
C ASP A 154 -8.36 -19.05 2.60
N ASN A 155 -8.28 -20.02 3.50
CA ASN A 155 -7.10 -20.22 4.32
C ASN A 155 -6.00 -20.84 3.43
N THR A 156 -5.16 -20.00 2.86
CA THR A 156 -3.98 -20.43 2.11
C THR A 156 -2.73 -20.04 2.88
N ASP A 157 -1.63 -20.75 2.64
CA ASP A 157 -0.32 -20.39 3.21
C ASP A 157 0.29 -19.16 2.52
N LEU A 158 -0.37 -18.63 1.48
CA LEU A 158 0.10 -17.51 0.68
C LEU A 158 -0.57 -16.20 1.14
N ASN A 159 -0.10 -15.66 2.26
CA ASN A 159 -0.67 -14.47 2.89
C ASN A 159 -0.04 -13.16 2.39
N TYR A 160 1.15 -13.22 1.78
CA TYR A 160 1.82 -12.07 1.17
C TYR A 160 2.79 -12.50 0.07
N LEU A 161 3.13 -11.56 -0.80
CA LEU A 161 4.16 -11.72 -1.84
C LEU A 161 5.16 -10.58 -1.75
N ILE A 162 6.43 -10.86 -2.06
CA ILE A 162 7.49 -9.86 -2.18
C ILE A 162 7.97 -9.83 -3.62
N PHE A 163 8.04 -8.63 -4.20
CA PHE A 163 8.49 -8.40 -5.56
C PHE A 163 9.79 -7.60 -5.59
N ASN A 164 10.85 -8.23 -6.05
CA ASN A 164 12.17 -7.60 -6.24
C ASN A 164 12.19 -6.87 -7.59
N THR A 165 11.50 -5.75 -7.66
CA THR A 165 11.23 -5.01 -8.90
C THR A 165 12.17 -3.84 -9.15
N GLU A 166 13.15 -3.61 -8.31
CA GLU A 166 14.09 -2.48 -8.34
C GLU A 166 14.82 -2.32 -9.68
N ASN A 167 15.08 -3.41 -10.37
CA ASN A 167 15.75 -3.40 -11.68
C ASN A 167 14.80 -3.38 -12.89
N ASN A 168 13.49 -3.45 -12.67
CA ASN A 168 12.48 -3.37 -13.72
C ASN A 168 12.07 -1.91 -13.98
N GLN A 169 12.86 -1.19 -14.76
CA GLN A 169 12.62 0.24 -15.05
C GLN A 169 11.23 0.52 -15.63
N ARG A 170 10.69 -0.39 -16.44
CA ARG A 170 9.36 -0.23 -17.05
C ARG A 170 8.26 -0.31 -15.98
N LEU A 171 8.35 -1.28 -15.08
CA LEU A 171 7.41 -1.41 -13.98
C LEU A 171 7.50 -0.21 -13.02
N GLN A 172 8.74 0.22 -12.70
CA GLN A 172 8.95 1.43 -11.90
C GLN A 172 8.25 2.65 -12.54
N MET A 173 8.36 2.81 -13.85
CA MET A 173 7.70 3.91 -14.56
C MET A 173 6.16 3.84 -14.41
N PHE A 174 5.54 2.67 -14.56
CA PHE A 174 4.09 2.52 -14.39
C PHE A 174 3.63 2.82 -12.96
N ILE A 175 4.38 2.37 -11.95
CA ILE A 175 4.09 2.66 -10.55
C ILE A 175 4.16 4.18 -10.29
N LEU A 176 5.21 4.84 -10.76
CA LEU A 176 5.38 6.29 -10.57
C LEU A 176 4.33 7.11 -11.32
N GLU A 177 3.94 6.70 -12.54
CA GLU A 177 2.82 7.32 -13.27
C GLU A 177 1.51 7.15 -12.53
N PHE A 178 1.24 5.97 -11.93
CA PHE A 178 0.04 5.75 -11.13
C PHE A 178 0.01 6.70 -9.92
N ILE A 179 1.12 6.78 -9.17
CA ILE A 179 1.24 7.65 -7.99
C ILE A 179 1.06 9.12 -8.42
N TYR A 180 1.68 9.53 -9.53
CA TYR A 180 1.55 10.89 -10.04
C TYR A 180 0.11 11.20 -10.43
N GLU A 181 -0.56 10.33 -11.21
CA GLU A 181 -1.95 10.50 -11.64
C GLU A 181 -2.93 10.51 -10.46
N TYR A 182 -2.60 9.80 -9.37
CA TYR A 182 -3.41 9.81 -8.16
C TYR A 182 -3.37 11.17 -7.45
N PHE A 183 -2.18 11.75 -7.28
CA PHE A 183 -2.02 13.03 -6.57
C PHE A 183 -2.25 14.26 -7.45
N TYR A 184 -2.14 14.12 -8.77
CA TYR A 184 -2.32 15.18 -9.76
C TYR A 184 -3.23 14.70 -10.91
N PRO A 185 -4.53 14.48 -10.61
CA PRO A 185 -5.43 13.85 -11.54
C PRO A 185 -5.64 14.71 -12.80
N THR A 186 -5.60 14.04 -13.95
CA THR A 186 -5.90 14.62 -15.26
C THR A 186 -7.32 14.28 -15.71
N LEU A 187 -7.69 14.72 -16.90
CA LEU A 187 -8.93 14.27 -17.54
C LEU A 187 -8.88 12.75 -17.73
N ASN A 188 -9.92 12.04 -17.37
CA ASN A 188 -10.02 10.57 -17.39
C ASN A 188 -9.09 9.83 -16.38
N SER A 189 -8.65 10.50 -15.33
CA SER A 189 -7.76 9.96 -14.29
C SER A 189 -8.18 8.57 -13.78
N THR A 190 -9.46 8.33 -13.57
CA THR A 190 -9.98 7.04 -13.11
C THR A 190 -9.62 5.89 -14.07
N GLU A 191 -9.81 6.07 -15.36
CA GLU A 191 -9.51 5.03 -16.35
C GLU A 191 -8.01 4.87 -16.59
N ILE A 192 -7.24 5.97 -16.50
CA ILE A 192 -5.78 5.94 -16.54
C ILE A 192 -5.24 5.11 -15.37
N LYS A 193 -5.69 5.38 -14.14
CA LYS A 193 -5.28 4.62 -12.94
C LYS A 193 -5.64 3.14 -13.04
N LYS A 194 -6.84 2.79 -13.51
CA LYS A 194 -7.25 1.39 -13.71
C LYS A 194 -6.33 0.68 -14.72
N SER A 195 -6.00 1.34 -15.83
CA SER A 195 -5.13 0.79 -16.86
C SER A 195 -3.69 0.60 -16.37
N LEU A 196 -3.14 1.60 -15.67
CA LEU A 196 -1.83 1.51 -15.06
C LEU A 196 -1.77 0.40 -14.01
N PHE A 197 -2.82 0.22 -13.20
CA PHE A 197 -2.86 -0.84 -12.19
C PHE A 197 -2.78 -2.23 -12.83
N VAL A 198 -3.51 -2.47 -13.92
CA VAL A 198 -3.42 -3.74 -14.67
C VAL A 198 -2.01 -3.97 -15.24
N LEU A 199 -1.29 -2.91 -15.61
CA LEU A 199 0.10 -3.02 -16.10
C LEU A 199 1.12 -3.24 -14.97
N ILE A 200 0.78 -2.88 -13.74
CA ILE A 200 1.62 -3.05 -12.54
C ILE A 200 1.51 -4.49 -12.02
N ILE A 201 0.32 -5.06 -12.08
CA ILE A 201 0.01 -6.41 -11.61
C ILE A 201 0.29 -7.44 -12.70
#